data_acc0e904cc702d24cf6cb5b03b18f115
#
_entry.id   acc0e904cc702d24cf6cb5b03b18f115
#
_cell.length_a   1.000
_cell.length_b   1.000
_cell.length_c   1.000
_cell.angle_alpha   90.00
_cell.angle_beta   90.00
_cell.angle_gamma   90.00
#
_symmetry.space_group_name_H-M   'P 1'
#
loop_
_entity.id
_entity.type
_entity.pdbx_description
1 polymer ?
#
loop_
_entity_poly.entity_id
_entity_poly.type
_entity_poly.pdbx_seq_one_letter_code
_entity_poly.pdbx_strand_id
1 'polypeptide(L)'
;VMTTNYQASRRQFLAGMAAGSAGLVLSAGNRAVGYQSALERPIFATIGLRNQGWSITSKSTKFADFAALADVDANVLGANVEKVRSRQGKAPDAYRDYRKVLDRDDIDAVMIATPDHWHTKIAVEAMLAGKDVYCEKPLTLTIDEGKLIERVVKKTGRVFQVGTMQRTESGQRFLQAVALVRAGRIGTVKKVTCGIGGFGPSPKIPTTQVPEGLDWDLWLGPAPAVAYRALPEMRKGYGGGVPLYSNCHYSFRNWHEYSGGKLTDWGAHHVDIACWAIGASDTGPSKVTPLNYELAVEYKDGHPLVDDQFNIATKFNIRADMPGDIEMLITNEGDNGILFEGSEGRFFVNRGKIVGMPVEDLKDNPLPAGAIEEVYGGPVAENHTANFIDAMRSRKQPISDVWTHNRMLEICHLSNIAMRLDRELTWDPAKRKIVGDSEANSFLSRDNRKGYEINI
;
A
#
# COMPACT_ATOMS: atom_id res chain seq x y z
N VAL A 1 -8.04 25.73 -47.25
CA VAL A 1 -9.00 24.92 -46.48
C VAL A 1 -8.13 23.90 -45.72
N MET A 2 -7.78 24.19 -44.47
CA MET A 2 -7.09 23.25 -43.59
C MET A 2 -8.16 22.40 -42.92
N THR A 3 -8.19 21.12 -43.22
CA THR A 3 -8.97 20.13 -42.51
C THR A 3 -8.17 19.65 -41.29
N THR A 4 -8.45 20.18 -40.11
CA THR A 4 -7.98 19.66 -38.84
C THR A 4 -8.71 18.35 -38.54
N ASN A 5 -8.00 17.22 -38.64
CA ASN A 5 -8.48 15.94 -38.15
C ASN A 5 -8.46 15.96 -36.60
N TYR A 6 -9.62 16.22 -36.04
CA TYR A 6 -9.85 16.07 -34.60
C TYR A 6 -10.04 14.57 -34.30
N GLN A 7 -8.99 13.88 -33.93
CA GLN A 7 -9.12 12.56 -33.28
C GLN A 7 -9.49 12.81 -31.81
N ALA A 8 -10.74 12.57 -31.46
CA ALA A 8 -11.17 12.58 -30.07
C ALA A 8 -10.36 11.56 -29.29
N SER A 9 -9.79 11.97 -28.16
CA SER A 9 -9.05 11.06 -27.29
C SER A 9 -10.00 9.96 -26.77
N ARG A 10 -9.45 8.77 -26.52
CA ARG A 10 -10.18 7.62 -25.96
C ARG A 10 -11.03 8.02 -24.73
N ARG A 11 -10.58 9.00 -24.00
CA ARG A 11 -11.18 9.59 -22.80
C ARG A 11 -12.36 10.52 -23.11
N GLN A 12 -12.26 11.35 -24.14
CA GLN A 12 -13.35 12.21 -24.59
C GLN A 12 -14.49 11.37 -25.17
N PHE A 13 -14.18 10.26 -25.85
CA PHE A 13 -15.13 9.28 -26.29
C PHE A 13 -15.87 8.60 -25.11
N LEU A 14 -15.15 8.24 -24.04
CA LEU A 14 -15.72 7.62 -22.85
C LEU A 14 -16.54 8.62 -21.99
N ALA A 15 -16.12 9.87 -21.88
CA ALA A 15 -16.86 10.92 -21.17
C ALA A 15 -18.14 11.36 -21.90
N GLY A 16 -18.14 11.37 -23.23
CA GLY A 16 -19.32 11.67 -24.04
C GLY A 16 -20.44 10.64 -23.93
N MET A 17 -20.11 9.39 -23.56
CA MET A 17 -21.08 8.32 -23.37
C MET A 17 -21.75 8.32 -21.98
N ALA A 18 -21.10 8.86 -20.98
CA ALA A 18 -21.67 9.01 -19.64
C ALA A 18 -22.72 10.15 -19.54
N ALA A 19 -22.67 11.14 -20.43
CA ALA A 19 -23.59 12.28 -20.46
C ALA A 19 -24.84 12.04 -21.34
N GLY A 20 -24.93 10.95 -22.13
CA GLY A 20 -25.94 10.69 -23.13
C GLY A 20 -27.11 9.76 -22.74
N SER A 21 -27.30 9.44 -21.45
CA SER A 21 -28.27 8.42 -20.99
C SER A 21 -29.72 8.92 -20.79
N ALA A 22 -30.12 10.03 -21.38
CA ALA A 22 -31.51 10.48 -21.39
C ALA A 22 -32.04 10.70 -22.82
N GLY A 23 -32.29 9.61 -23.55
CA GLY A 23 -33.03 9.63 -24.79
C GLY A 23 -32.32 8.95 -25.97
N LEU A 24 -32.59 7.66 -26.15
CA LEU A 24 -32.76 6.91 -27.39
C LEU A 24 -32.55 5.41 -27.12
N VAL A 25 -33.64 4.73 -26.87
CA VAL A 25 -33.73 3.26 -26.93
C VAL A 25 -33.83 2.89 -28.41
N LEU A 26 -32.71 2.71 -29.11
CA LEU A 26 -32.54 1.98 -30.36
C LEU A 26 -31.12 2.18 -30.92
N SER A 27 -30.12 1.64 -30.23
CA SER A 27 -28.78 1.23 -30.75
C SER A 27 -27.81 0.88 -29.63
N ALA A 28 -28.31 0.39 -28.50
CA ALA A 28 -27.52 0.14 -27.27
C ALA A 28 -26.52 -1.04 -27.38
N GLY A 29 -26.72 -1.96 -28.37
CA GLY A 29 -25.87 -3.16 -28.47
C GLY A 29 -24.41 -2.88 -28.86
N ASN A 30 -24.19 -2.04 -29.88
CA ASN A 30 -22.84 -1.81 -30.43
C ASN A 30 -21.98 -0.81 -29.60
N ARG A 31 -22.60 0.06 -28.80
CA ARG A 31 -21.86 1.02 -27.95
C ARG A 31 -21.38 0.42 -26.62
N ALA A 32 -22.18 -0.49 -26.06
CA ALA A 32 -21.79 -1.23 -24.85
C ALA A 32 -20.63 -2.20 -25.13
N VAL A 33 -20.63 -2.84 -26.29
CA VAL A 33 -19.55 -3.74 -26.72
C VAL A 33 -18.24 -2.97 -26.93
N GLY A 34 -18.27 -1.75 -27.48
CA GLY A 34 -17.08 -0.91 -27.65
C GLY A 34 -16.46 -0.45 -26.33
N TYR A 35 -17.28 -0.18 -25.30
CA TYR A 35 -16.81 0.16 -23.95
C TYR A 35 -16.19 -1.07 -23.23
N GLN A 36 -16.84 -2.22 -23.29
CA GLN A 36 -16.29 -3.46 -22.75
C GLN A 36 -14.98 -3.85 -23.44
N SER A 37 -14.90 -3.76 -24.76
CA SER A 37 -13.69 -4.13 -25.50
C SER A 37 -12.51 -3.18 -25.21
N ALA A 38 -12.75 -1.90 -24.93
CA ALA A 38 -11.68 -0.96 -24.56
C ALA A 38 -11.06 -1.23 -23.18
N LEU A 39 -11.82 -1.83 -22.26
CA LEU A 39 -11.33 -2.24 -20.92
C LEU A 39 -11.03 -3.74 -20.82
N GLU A 40 -11.25 -4.53 -21.87
CA GLU A 40 -10.84 -5.93 -21.88
C GLU A 40 -9.34 -6.07 -21.66
N ARG A 41 -8.55 -5.13 -22.22
CA ARG A 41 -7.12 -5.03 -22.01
C ARG A 41 -6.71 -3.57 -21.78
N PRO A 42 -6.81 -3.09 -20.53
CA PRO A 42 -6.51 -1.69 -20.21
C PRO A 42 -5.03 -1.37 -20.43
N ILE A 43 -4.74 -0.08 -20.64
CA ILE A 43 -3.38 0.43 -20.83
C ILE A 43 -2.87 0.99 -19.51
N PHE A 44 -1.78 0.40 -19.04
CA PHE A 44 -1.15 0.75 -17.75
C PHE A 44 0.18 1.47 -17.94
N ALA A 45 0.60 2.13 -16.89
CA ALA A 45 1.99 2.50 -16.67
C ALA A 45 2.42 2.12 -15.26
N THR A 46 3.73 1.87 -15.07
CA THR A 46 4.31 1.65 -13.74
C THR A 46 5.28 2.77 -13.39
N ILE A 47 5.17 3.27 -12.17
CA ILE A 47 6.03 4.30 -11.58
C ILE A 47 6.77 3.67 -10.39
N GLY A 48 8.12 3.59 -10.48
CA GLY A 48 8.96 2.83 -9.57
C GLY A 48 9.07 1.36 -9.98
N LEU A 49 10.27 0.92 -10.39
CA LEU A 49 10.45 -0.33 -11.15
C LEU A 49 11.35 -1.37 -10.46
N ARG A 50 11.94 -1.04 -9.30
CA ARG A 50 12.75 -2.01 -8.57
C ARG A 50 11.86 -3.09 -7.93
N ASN A 51 12.42 -4.24 -7.66
CA ASN A 51 11.83 -5.35 -6.90
C ASN A 51 10.30 -5.50 -7.04
N GLN A 52 9.55 -4.83 -6.16
CA GLN A 52 8.09 -4.92 -6.12
C GLN A 52 7.45 -4.29 -7.37
N GLY A 53 7.97 -3.16 -7.86
CA GLY A 53 7.47 -2.55 -9.09
C GLY A 53 7.60 -3.47 -10.29
N TRP A 54 8.74 -4.15 -10.45
CA TRP A 54 8.87 -5.20 -11.47
C TRP A 54 7.94 -6.38 -11.20
N SER A 55 7.81 -6.81 -9.95
CA SER A 55 6.94 -7.94 -9.60
C SER A 55 5.48 -7.71 -10.01
N ILE A 56 4.90 -6.56 -9.63
CA ILE A 56 3.52 -6.22 -10.00
C ILE A 56 3.38 -5.99 -11.51
N THR A 57 4.32 -5.29 -12.15
CA THR A 57 4.33 -5.07 -13.60
C THR A 57 4.32 -6.41 -14.34
N SER A 58 5.25 -7.30 -13.99
CA SER A 58 5.40 -8.59 -14.68
C SER A 58 4.19 -9.51 -14.56
N LYS A 59 3.52 -9.52 -13.40
CA LYS A 59 2.27 -10.26 -13.19
C LYS A 59 1.11 -9.64 -13.99
N SER A 60 1.10 -8.32 -14.07
CA SER A 60 0.01 -7.58 -14.72
C SER A 60 0.06 -7.60 -16.24
N THR A 61 1.21 -7.94 -16.87
CA THR A 61 1.30 -8.11 -18.34
C THR A 61 0.35 -9.20 -18.89
N LYS A 62 -0.13 -10.10 -18.03
CA LYS A 62 -1.18 -11.07 -18.41
C LYS A 62 -2.52 -10.38 -18.71
N PHE A 63 -2.82 -9.27 -18.02
CA PHE A 63 -4.14 -8.64 -17.99
C PHE A 63 -4.20 -7.26 -18.66
N ALA A 64 -3.07 -6.58 -18.81
CA ALA A 64 -2.96 -5.22 -19.30
C ALA A 64 -1.76 -5.03 -20.22
N ASP A 65 -1.78 -4.01 -21.07
CA ASP A 65 -0.63 -3.55 -21.85
C ASP A 65 0.02 -2.36 -21.17
N PHE A 66 1.35 -2.32 -21.17
CA PHE A 66 2.12 -1.24 -20.59
C PHE A 66 2.61 -0.28 -21.67
N ALA A 67 2.05 0.95 -21.69
CA ALA A 67 2.44 1.98 -22.64
C ALA A 67 3.61 2.84 -22.17
N ALA A 68 3.83 2.95 -20.85
CA ALA A 68 4.90 3.75 -20.25
C ALA A 68 5.45 3.14 -18.96
N LEU A 69 6.71 3.42 -18.70
CA LEU A 69 7.39 3.11 -17.45
C LEU A 69 8.10 4.37 -16.94
N ALA A 70 8.14 4.57 -15.62
CA ALA A 70 8.90 5.66 -15.01
C ALA A 70 9.74 5.18 -13.83
N ASP A 71 11.01 5.59 -13.81
CA ASP A 71 11.91 5.40 -12.67
C ASP A 71 13.00 6.49 -12.69
N VAL A 72 13.37 7.00 -11.53
CA VAL A 72 14.41 8.02 -11.39
C VAL A 72 15.84 7.46 -11.56
N ASP A 73 15.97 6.14 -11.59
CA ASP A 73 17.22 5.42 -11.91
C ASP A 73 17.18 4.95 -13.37
N ALA A 74 18.00 5.58 -14.21
CA ALA A 74 18.05 5.29 -15.65
C ALA A 74 18.43 3.83 -15.97
N ASN A 75 19.29 3.20 -15.15
CA ASN A 75 19.71 1.81 -15.34
C ASN A 75 18.55 0.85 -15.07
N VAL A 76 17.79 1.11 -14.00
CA VAL A 76 16.59 0.34 -13.66
C VAL A 76 15.51 0.51 -14.71
N LEU A 77 15.28 1.74 -15.15
CA LEU A 77 14.31 2.07 -16.19
C LEU A 77 14.60 1.31 -17.48
N GLY A 78 15.83 1.43 -18.02
CA GLY A 78 16.24 0.77 -19.25
C GLY A 78 16.10 -0.75 -19.19
N ALA A 79 16.57 -1.37 -18.09
CA ALA A 79 16.46 -2.80 -17.89
C ALA A 79 14.99 -3.30 -17.86
N ASN A 80 14.08 -2.53 -17.28
CA ASN A 80 12.67 -2.92 -17.20
C ASN A 80 11.89 -2.66 -18.50
N VAL A 81 12.25 -1.64 -19.28
CA VAL A 81 11.72 -1.44 -20.64
C VAL A 81 11.97 -2.69 -21.50
N GLU A 82 13.18 -3.23 -21.49
CA GLU A 82 13.53 -4.44 -22.25
C GLU A 82 12.77 -5.68 -21.76
N LYS A 83 12.59 -5.82 -20.44
CA LYS A 83 11.79 -6.93 -19.87
C LYS A 83 10.32 -6.85 -20.28
N VAL A 84 9.72 -5.65 -20.29
CA VAL A 84 8.32 -5.46 -20.72
C VAL A 84 8.22 -5.69 -22.23
N ARG A 85 9.15 -5.14 -23.04
CA ARG A 85 9.23 -5.39 -24.49
C ARG A 85 9.23 -6.88 -24.80
N SER A 86 10.04 -7.65 -24.07
CA SER A 86 10.14 -9.12 -24.25
C SER A 86 8.82 -9.85 -23.96
N ARG A 87 7.96 -9.30 -23.10
CA ARG A 87 6.69 -9.94 -22.70
C ARG A 87 5.51 -9.56 -23.60
N GLN A 88 5.44 -8.31 -24.04
CA GLN A 88 4.29 -7.81 -24.82
C GLN A 88 4.61 -7.53 -26.30
N GLY A 89 5.85 -7.76 -26.75
CA GLY A 89 6.29 -7.57 -28.14
C GLY A 89 6.54 -6.11 -28.54
N LYS A 90 6.17 -5.14 -27.70
CA LYS A 90 6.35 -3.70 -27.93
C LYS A 90 7.02 -3.06 -26.71
N ALA A 91 8.00 -2.18 -26.93
CA ALA A 91 8.60 -1.42 -25.84
C ALA A 91 7.63 -0.36 -25.33
N PRO A 92 7.51 -0.18 -23.99
CA PRO A 92 6.86 0.98 -23.43
C PRO A 92 7.77 2.21 -23.55
N ASP A 93 7.17 3.41 -23.52
CA ASP A 93 7.95 4.65 -23.43
C ASP A 93 8.58 4.79 -22.04
N ALA A 94 9.79 5.36 -21.98
CA ALA A 94 10.60 5.47 -20.78
C ALA A 94 10.68 6.92 -20.29
N TYR A 95 10.36 7.15 -19.02
CA TYR A 95 10.38 8.47 -18.41
C TYR A 95 11.15 8.46 -17.09
N ARG A 96 12.01 9.45 -16.85
CA ARG A 96 12.61 9.66 -15.53
C ARG A 96 11.65 10.38 -14.58
N ASP A 97 10.81 11.25 -15.12
CA ASP A 97 9.82 12.04 -14.40
C ASP A 97 8.43 11.44 -14.64
N TYR A 98 7.79 10.93 -13.57
CA TYR A 98 6.47 10.32 -13.62
C TYR A 98 5.38 11.27 -14.13
N ARG A 99 5.54 12.58 -14.00
CA ARG A 99 4.55 13.57 -14.48
C ARG A 99 4.32 13.44 -15.98
N LYS A 100 5.35 13.04 -16.74
CA LYS A 100 5.23 12.74 -18.18
C LYS A 100 4.35 11.52 -18.47
N VAL A 101 4.25 10.59 -17.53
CA VAL A 101 3.30 9.48 -17.61
C VAL A 101 1.87 9.99 -17.39
N LEU A 102 1.68 10.90 -16.44
CA LEU A 102 0.36 11.46 -16.11
C LEU A 102 -0.19 12.38 -17.21
N ASP A 103 0.69 13.04 -17.97
CA ASP A 103 0.33 13.89 -19.13
C ASP A 103 -0.29 13.08 -20.31
N ARG A 104 -0.23 11.74 -20.28
CA ARG A 104 -0.69 10.88 -21.39
C ARG A 104 -2.15 10.52 -21.26
N ASP A 105 -2.94 10.78 -22.29
CA ASP A 105 -4.36 10.47 -22.35
C ASP A 105 -4.66 9.00 -22.67
N ASP A 106 -3.70 8.25 -23.24
CA ASP A 106 -3.85 6.85 -23.61
C ASP A 106 -3.66 5.85 -22.46
N ILE A 107 -3.26 6.32 -21.25
CA ILE A 107 -3.07 5.50 -20.06
C ILE A 107 -4.35 5.51 -19.22
N ASP A 108 -4.91 4.33 -18.96
CA ASP A 108 -6.13 4.13 -18.17
C ASP A 108 -5.82 4.12 -16.65
N ALA A 109 -4.70 3.51 -16.27
CA ALA A 109 -4.32 3.39 -14.85
C ALA A 109 -2.80 3.41 -14.64
N VAL A 110 -2.39 3.77 -13.42
CA VAL A 110 -1.00 3.72 -12.99
C VAL A 110 -0.80 2.76 -11.83
N MET A 111 0.31 2.03 -11.87
CA MET A 111 0.80 1.20 -10.76
C MET A 111 1.97 1.92 -10.09
N ILE A 112 1.81 2.26 -8.81
CA ILE A 112 2.79 3.02 -8.04
C ILE A 112 3.52 2.07 -7.09
N ALA A 113 4.85 1.96 -7.23
CA ALA A 113 5.71 1.13 -6.40
C ALA A 113 7.02 1.85 -6.06
N THR A 114 6.93 3.13 -5.85
CA THR A 114 8.00 4.00 -5.35
C THR A 114 8.26 3.74 -3.86
N PRO A 115 9.24 4.38 -3.21
CA PRO A 115 9.30 4.47 -1.76
C PRO A 115 8.05 5.17 -1.17
N ASP A 116 7.74 4.86 0.09
CA ASP A 116 6.46 5.22 0.73
C ASP A 116 6.18 6.73 0.71
N HIS A 117 7.22 7.56 0.88
CA HIS A 117 7.11 9.03 0.91
C HIS A 117 6.62 9.66 -0.42
N TRP A 118 6.65 8.90 -1.49
CA TRP A 118 6.14 9.35 -2.79
C TRP A 118 4.70 8.94 -3.08
N HIS A 119 4.19 7.91 -2.37
CA HIS A 119 2.90 7.29 -2.70
C HIS A 119 1.76 8.31 -2.78
N THR A 120 1.62 9.14 -1.75
CA THR A 120 0.50 10.09 -1.66
C THR A 120 0.51 11.12 -2.78
N LYS A 121 1.66 11.74 -3.05
CA LYS A 121 1.76 12.77 -4.09
C LYS A 121 1.45 12.19 -5.47
N ILE A 122 2.08 11.09 -5.84
CA ILE A 122 1.86 10.47 -7.16
C ILE A 122 0.41 9.99 -7.29
N ALA A 123 -0.14 9.37 -6.24
CA ALA A 123 -1.52 8.87 -6.24
C ALA A 123 -2.54 9.98 -6.42
N VAL A 124 -2.39 11.09 -5.69
CA VAL A 124 -3.28 12.25 -5.80
C VAL A 124 -3.21 12.86 -7.20
N GLU A 125 -2.02 13.12 -7.71
CA GLU A 125 -1.83 13.70 -9.04
C GLU A 125 -2.35 12.76 -10.16
N ALA A 126 -2.15 11.45 -10.02
CA ALA A 126 -2.69 10.47 -10.95
C ALA A 126 -4.23 10.49 -11.01
N MET A 127 -4.89 10.52 -9.86
CA MET A 127 -6.35 10.61 -9.80
C MET A 127 -6.88 11.93 -10.37
N LEU A 128 -6.21 13.04 -10.10
CA LEU A 128 -6.56 14.36 -10.67
C LEU A 128 -6.32 14.39 -12.19
N ALA A 129 -5.30 13.69 -12.69
CA ALA A 129 -5.08 13.45 -14.11
C ALA A 129 -6.05 12.38 -14.67
N GLY A 130 -7.01 11.88 -13.86
CA GLY A 130 -8.10 10.95 -14.19
C GLY A 130 -7.64 9.55 -14.48
N LYS A 131 -6.53 9.10 -13.92
CA LYS A 131 -6.08 7.71 -13.94
C LYS A 131 -6.70 6.94 -12.77
N ASP A 132 -7.04 5.68 -12.98
CA ASP A 132 -7.26 4.76 -11.88
C ASP A 132 -5.90 4.36 -11.28
N VAL A 133 -5.85 4.02 -10.01
CA VAL A 133 -4.58 3.87 -9.26
C VAL A 133 -4.51 2.52 -8.56
N TYR A 134 -3.42 1.82 -8.81
CA TYR A 134 -2.92 0.77 -7.93
C TYR A 134 -1.68 1.32 -7.21
N CYS A 135 -1.69 1.35 -5.88
CA CYS A 135 -0.55 1.84 -5.11
C CYS A 135 -0.07 0.79 -4.12
N GLU A 136 1.24 0.52 -4.10
CA GLU A 136 1.82 -0.40 -3.15
C GLU A 136 1.61 0.07 -1.70
N LYS A 137 1.62 -0.90 -0.81
CA LYS A 137 1.59 -0.71 0.65
C LYS A 137 3.02 -0.41 1.18
N PRO A 138 3.18 0.26 2.33
CA PRO A 138 2.17 1.01 3.07
C PRO A 138 1.74 2.24 2.28
N LEU A 139 0.44 2.54 2.29
CA LEU A 139 -0.12 3.55 1.39
C LEU A 139 0.43 4.94 1.65
N THR A 140 0.68 5.29 2.90
CA THR A 140 1.03 6.65 3.32
C THR A 140 2.13 6.67 4.37
N LEU A 141 2.72 7.83 4.54
CA LEU A 141 3.73 8.10 5.54
C LEU A 141 3.16 8.73 6.82
N THR A 142 1.95 9.33 6.70
CA THR A 142 1.23 9.95 7.81
C THR A 142 -0.28 9.68 7.72
N ILE A 143 -0.97 9.90 8.84
CA ILE A 143 -2.43 9.72 8.91
C ILE A 143 -3.17 10.75 8.03
N ASP A 144 -2.71 12.00 7.99
CA ASP A 144 -3.36 13.05 7.22
C ASP A 144 -3.20 12.86 5.71
N GLU A 145 -2.12 12.22 5.26
CA GLU A 145 -1.98 11.76 3.88
C GLU A 145 -3.08 10.76 3.51
N GLY A 146 -3.41 9.82 4.39
CA GLY A 146 -4.51 8.89 4.19
C GLY A 146 -5.86 9.60 4.03
N LYS A 147 -6.15 10.55 4.91
CA LYS A 147 -7.36 11.39 4.81
C LYS A 147 -7.38 12.19 3.50
N LEU A 148 -6.23 12.63 3.01
CA LEU A 148 -6.11 13.35 1.74
C LEU A 148 -6.46 12.45 0.56
N ILE A 149 -5.89 11.24 0.48
CA ILE A 149 -6.18 10.27 -0.58
C ILE A 149 -7.68 9.93 -0.61
N GLU A 150 -8.29 9.64 0.55
CA GLU A 150 -9.73 9.37 0.66
C GLU A 150 -10.60 10.49 0.07
N ARG A 151 -10.26 11.76 0.38
CA ARG A 151 -10.97 12.92 -0.18
C ARG A 151 -10.83 12.99 -1.70
N VAL A 152 -9.64 12.72 -2.23
CA VAL A 152 -9.39 12.80 -3.67
C VAL A 152 -10.06 11.64 -4.41
N VAL A 153 -10.04 10.42 -3.87
CA VAL A 153 -10.82 9.28 -4.42
C VAL A 153 -12.30 9.65 -4.51
N LYS A 154 -12.85 10.20 -3.41
CA LYS A 154 -14.26 10.63 -3.38
C LYS A 154 -14.57 11.76 -4.38
N LYS A 155 -13.66 12.73 -4.51
CA LYS A 155 -13.78 13.87 -5.44
C LYS A 155 -13.74 13.43 -6.91
N THR A 156 -12.85 12.50 -7.24
CA THR A 156 -12.57 12.12 -8.64
C THR A 156 -13.36 10.90 -9.12
N GLY A 157 -13.88 10.07 -8.20
CA GLY A 157 -14.53 8.80 -8.52
C GLY A 157 -13.59 7.79 -9.17
N ARG A 158 -12.26 7.97 -9.04
CA ARG A 158 -11.28 7.01 -9.57
C ARG A 158 -11.26 5.74 -8.72
N VAL A 159 -11.05 4.62 -9.38
CA VAL A 159 -10.83 3.34 -8.70
C VAL A 159 -9.42 3.38 -8.09
N PHE A 160 -9.34 3.03 -6.81
CA PHE A 160 -8.08 2.99 -6.09
C PHE A 160 -7.94 1.67 -5.34
N GLN A 161 -6.89 0.92 -5.65
CA GLN A 161 -6.55 -0.32 -4.95
C GLN A 161 -5.19 -0.21 -4.28
N VAL A 162 -5.11 -0.64 -3.04
CA VAL A 162 -3.85 -0.76 -2.29
C VAL A 162 -3.23 -2.15 -2.47
N GLY A 163 -1.91 -2.22 -2.54
CA GLY A 163 -1.15 -3.46 -2.80
C GLY A 163 -1.13 -4.45 -1.63
N THR A 164 -2.21 -4.60 -0.86
CA THR A 164 -2.34 -5.58 0.23
C THR A 164 -2.74 -6.96 -0.30
N MET A 165 -1.84 -7.57 -1.07
CA MET A 165 -2.08 -8.81 -1.81
C MET A 165 -2.48 -10.01 -0.93
N GLN A 166 -2.29 -9.98 0.39
CA GLN A 166 -2.74 -11.03 1.30
C GLN A 166 -4.26 -11.23 1.28
N ARG A 167 -5.05 -10.22 0.89
CA ARG A 167 -6.51 -10.34 0.74
C ARG A 167 -6.94 -11.20 -0.46
N THR A 168 -6.01 -11.54 -1.38
CA THR A 168 -6.32 -12.30 -2.61
C THR A 168 -5.37 -13.46 -2.88
N GLU A 169 -4.13 -13.36 -2.39
CA GLU A 169 -3.05 -14.32 -2.71
C GLU A 169 -2.78 -15.28 -1.53
N SER A 170 -1.63 -15.95 -1.53
CA SER A 170 -1.21 -16.92 -0.50
C SER A 170 -2.11 -18.14 -0.37
N GLY A 171 -2.70 -18.62 -1.49
CA GLY A 171 -3.59 -19.77 -1.50
C GLY A 171 -4.85 -19.56 -0.66
N GLN A 172 -5.35 -18.33 -0.59
CA GLN A 172 -6.56 -17.93 0.14
C GLN A 172 -6.49 -18.17 1.66
N ARG A 173 -5.32 -18.46 2.24
CA ARG A 173 -5.20 -18.77 3.68
C ARG A 173 -5.71 -17.63 4.57
N PHE A 174 -5.47 -16.39 4.17
CA PHE A 174 -5.96 -15.23 4.93
C PHE A 174 -7.47 -15.03 4.78
N LEU A 175 -8.04 -15.31 3.60
CA LEU A 175 -9.50 -15.35 3.41
C LEU A 175 -10.13 -16.41 4.31
N GLN A 176 -9.54 -17.62 4.34
CA GLN A 176 -10.00 -18.70 5.22
C GLN A 176 -9.89 -18.30 6.69
N ALA A 177 -8.81 -17.61 7.11
CA ALA A 177 -8.65 -17.12 8.47
C ALA A 177 -9.75 -16.14 8.85
N VAL A 178 -10.05 -15.17 7.97
CA VAL A 178 -11.14 -14.20 8.17
C VAL A 178 -12.50 -14.93 8.25
N ALA A 179 -12.75 -15.89 7.36
CA ALA A 179 -13.99 -16.67 7.37
C ALA A 179 -14.16 -17.50 8.65
N LEU A 180 -13.08 -18.13 9.16
CA LEU A 180 -13.11 -18.85 10.44
C LEU A 180 -13.50 -17.95 11.62
N VAL A 181 -12.91 -16.75 11.71
CA VAL A 181 -13.25 -15.77 12.76
C VAL A 181 -14.70 -15.34 12.64
N ARG A 182 -15.15 -14.94 11.46
CA ARG A 182 -16.52 -14.46 11.22
C ARG A 182 -17.59 -15.54 11.39
N ALA A 183 -17.25 -16.79 11.09
CA ALA A 183 -18.11 -17.93 11.35
C ALA A 183 -18.12 -18.38 12.83
N GLY A 184 -17.44 -17.65 13.73
CA GLY A 184 -17.43 -17.93 15.16
C GLY A 184 -16.67 -19.20 15.57
N ARG A 185 -15.74 -19.70 14.72
CA ARG A 185 -15.04 -20.99 14.94
C ARG A 185 -14.06 -20.98 16.11
N ILE A 186 -13.84 -19.84 16.74
CA ILE A 186 -13.04 -19.67 17.96
C ILE A 186 -13.84 -19.00 19.10
N GLY A 187 -15.16 -18.93 18.93
CA GLY A 187 -16.01 -18.18 19.86
C GLY A 187 -15.75 -16.67 19.77
N THR A 188 -15.91 -15.97 20.89
CA THR A 188 -15.64 -14.53 20.97
C THR A 188 -14.13 -14.26 20.93
N VAL A 189 -13.66 -13.49 19.96
CA VAL A 189 -12.24 -13.08 19.89
C VAL A 189 -11.87 -12.27 21.11
N LYS A 190 -10.75 -12.60 21.74
CA LYS A 190 -10.19 -11.90 22.91
C LYS A 190 -8.85 -11.23 22.60
N LYS A 191 -8.05 -11.89 21.80
CA LYS A 191 -6.71 -11.40 21.47
C LYS A 191 -6.32 -11.73 20.05
N VAL A 192 -5.61 -10.80 19.42
CA VAL A 192 -4.96 -11.02 18.11
C VAL A 192 -3.51 -10.59 18.21
N THR A 193 -2.58 -11.50 17.90
CA THR A 193 -1.15 -11.19 17.89
C THR A 193 -0.64 -11.15 16.46
N CYS A 194 -0.16 -9.98 16.02
CA CYS A 194 0.48 -9.76 14.73
C CYS A 194 2.00 -9.79 14.90
N GLY A 195 2.63 -10.93 14.59
CA GLY A 195 4.08 -11.08 14.53
C GLY A 195 4.60 -10.59 13.19
N ILE A 196 5.38 -9.50 13.15
CA ILE A 196 5.77 -8.86 11.89
C ILE A 196 7.28 -8.80 11.65
N GLY A 197 8.08 -9.32 12.58
CA GLY A 197 9.54 -9.25 12.56
C GLY A 197 10.06 -7.82 12.71
N GLY A 198 11.37 -7.64 12.72
CA GLY A 198 12.05 -6.37 12.94
C GLY A 198 13.09 -6.05 11.87
N PHE A 199 13.65 -4.84 11.94
CA PHE A 199 14.89 -4.45 11.28
C PHE A 199 15.98 -4.24 12.35
N GLY A 200 17.24 -4.49 11.99
CA GLY A 200 18.37 -4.17 12.87
C GLY A 200 18.80 -2.72 12.79
N PRO A 201 19.62 -2.24 13.74
CA PRO A 201 20.29 -0.96 13.67
C PRO A 201 21.34 -0.94 12.56
N SER A 202 21.88 0.22 12.24
CA SER A 202 23.02 0.38 11.34
C SER A 202 24.25 0.95 12.05
N PRO A 203 25.45 0.75 11.52
CA PRO A 203 26.57 1.62 11.86
C PRO A 203 26.31 3.05 11.35
N LYS A 204 27.22 3.99 11.65
CA LYS A 204 27.20 5.31 11.02
C LYS A 204 27.45 5.18 9.51
N ILE A 205 26.60 5.83 8.73
CA ILE A 205 26.59 5.75 7.28
C ILE A 205 27.09 7.07 6.71
N PRO A 206 28.31 7.11 6.16
CA PRO A 206 28.89 8.35 5.64
C PRO A 206 28.16 8.84 4.39
N THR A 207 28.25 10.13 4.13
CA THR A 207 27.88 10.69 2.83
C THR A 207 28.83 10.17 1.75
N THR A 208 28.29 9.90 0.57
CA THR A 208 29.07 9.44 -0.58
C THR A 208 28.46 9.96 -1.89
N GLN A 209 29.12 9.68 -3.00
CA GLN A 209 28.61 10.08 -4.31
C GLN A 209 27.32 9.33 -4.65
N VAL A 210 26.41 10.06 -5.26
CA VAL A 210 25.17 9.47 -5.80
C VAL A 210 25.55 8.49 -6.92
N PRO A 211 24.99 7.26 -6.93
CA PRO A 211 25.24 6.32 -8.02
C PRO A 211 24.92 6.89 -9.39
N GLU A 212 25.76 6.58 -10.38
CA GLU A 212 25.52 6.99 -11.76
C GLU A 212 24.15 6.49 -12.25
N GLY A 213 23.41 7.38 -12.91
CA GLY A 213 22.07 7.11 -13.41
C GLY A 213 20.94 7.41 -12.43
N LEU A 214 21.20 7.54 -11.13
CA LEU A 214 20.19 7.89 -10.13
C LEU A 214 20.02 9.41 -10.03
N ASP A 215 18.80 9.89 -10.25
CA ASP A 215 18.40 11.26 -9.93
C ASP A 215 18.05 11.36 -8.45
N TRP A 216 18.99 11.81 -7.63
CA TRP A 216 18.82 11.86 -6.18
C TRP A 216 17.80 12.92 -5.74
N ASP A 217 17.72 14.04 -6.43
CA ASP A 217 16.74 15.09 -6.12
C ASP A 217 15.29 14.60 -6.35
N LEU A 218 15.06 13.96 -7.51
CA LEU A 218 13.77 13.33 -7.79
C LEU A 218 13.51 12.11 -6.90
N TRP A 219 14.54 11.38 -6.47
CA TRP A 219 14.34 10.28 -5.52
C TRP A 219 13.85 10.80 -4.16
N LEU A 220 14.47 11.87 -3.66
CA LEU A 220 14.05 12.51 -2.41
C LEU A 220 12.64 13.12 -2.52
N GLY A 221 12.34 13.80 -3.60
CA GLY A 221 11.03 14.37 -3.85
C GLY A 221 10.44 15.15 -2.67
N PRO A 222 9.30 14.70 -2.10
CA PRO A 222 8.65 15.35 -0.96
C PRO A 222 9.44 15.31 0.35
N ALA A 223 10.39 14.37 0.49
CA ALA A 223 11.20 14.23 1.70
C ALA A 223 12.25 15.35 1.80
N PRO A 224 12.81 15.59 3.00
CA PRO A 224 13.87 16.59 3.19
C PRO A 224 15.05 16.39 2.28
N ALA A 225 15.65 17.50 1.81
CA ALA A 225 16.86 17.47 1.00
C ALA A 225 18.08 17.12 1.87
N VAL A 226 18.63 15.93 1.66
CA VAL A 226 19.79 15.40 2.37
C VAL A 226 20.77 14.78 1.41
N ALA A 227 22.05 14.69 1.80
CA ALA A 227 23.07 14.01 1.03
C ALA A 227 22.79 12.50 0.92
N TYR A 228 23.21 11.89 -0.19
CA TYR A 228 23.19 10.44 -0.34
C TYR A 228 24.22 9.80 0.62
N ARG A 229 23.79 8.74 1.31
CA ARG A 229 24.61 8.00 2.26
C ARG A 229 24.63 6.52 1.89
N ALA A 230 25.80 5.90 1.90
CA ALA A 230 25.90 4.46 1.73
C ALA A 230 27.24 3.92 2.26
N LEU A 231 27.21 2.66 2.69
CA LEU A 231 28.40 1.83 2.88
C LEU A 231 28.57 0.88 1.69
N PRO A 232 29.80 0.42 1.40
CA PRO A 232 30.04 -0.42 0.23
C PRO A 232 29.50 -1.84 0.33
N GLU A 233 29.08 -2.29 1.52
CA GLU A 233 28.52 -3.61 1.71
C GLU A 233 27.20 -3.75 0.95
N MET A 234 27.11 -4.80 0.11
CA MET A 234 25.95 -5.03 -0.77
C MET A 234 24.97 -6.00 -0.14
N ARG A 235 23.69 -5.66 -0.25
CA ARG A 235 22.58 -6.52 0.14
C ARG A 235 22.51 -7.76 -0.75
N LYS A 236 22.31 -8.93 -0.13
CA LYS A 236 22.08 -10.21 -0.79
C LYS A 236 20.60 -10.62 -0.74
N GLY A 237 20.19 -11.54 -1.59
CA GLY A 237 18.84 -12.10 -1.60
C GLY A 237 17.78 -11.09 -2.09
N TYR A 238 16.60 -11.11 -1.49
CA TYR A 238 15.50 -10.21 -1.87
C TYR A 238 15.87 -8.75 -1.66
N GLY A 239 15.68 -7.94 -2.70
CA GLY A 239 16.13 -6.55 -2.71
C GLY A 239 17.65 -6.39 -2.86
N GLY A 240 18.36 -7.41 -3.33
CA GLY A 240 19.81 -7.39 -3.55
C GLY A 240 20.28 -6.48 -4.68
N GLY A 241 21.61 -6.33 -4.79
CA GLY A 241 22.24 -5.48 -5.82
C GLY A 241 22.24 -3.99 -5.47
N VAL A 242 21.98 -3.63 -4.21
CA VAL A 242 22.04 -2.27 -3.67
C VAL A 242 22.81 -2.28 -2.34
N PRO A 243 23.34 -1.14 -1.85
CA PRO A 243 23.96 -1.09 -0.55
C PRO A 243 23.06 -1.57 0.57
N LEU A 244 23.62 -2.37 1.49
CA LEU A 244 22.91 -2.88 2.66
C LEU A 244 22.55 -1.73 3.60
N TYR A 245 23.48 -0.84 3.83
CA TYR A 245 23.34 0.35 4.65
C TYR A 245 23.36 1.59 3.77
N SER A 246 22.20 2.21 3.58
CA SER A 246 22.05 3.46 2.83
C SER A 246 20.77 4.19 3.26
N ASN A 247 20.64 5.45 2.88
CA ASN A 247 19.39 6.20 2.98
C ASN A 247 18.52 6.09 1.71
N CYS A 248 18.75 5.06 0.88
CA CYS A 248 18.10 4.88 -0.42
C CYS A 248 17.63 3.43 -0.63
N HIS A 249 17.01 3.17 -1.79
CA HIS A 249 16.60 1.87 -2.29
C HIS A 249 15.86 1.02 -1.23
N TYR A 250 16.28 -0.22 -1.01
CA TYR A 250 15.62 -1.11 -0.05
C TYR A 250 15.68 -0.58 1.38
N SER A 251 16.79 0.06 1.76
CA SER A 251 17.09 0.50 3.13
C SER A 251 16.35 1.78 3.53
N PHE A 252 15.66 2.44 2.61
CA PHE A 252 14.78 3.58 2.90
C PHE A 252 13.75 3.26 4.01
N ARG A 253 13.38 1.99 4.14
CA ARG A 253 12.44 1.49 5.16
C ARG A 253 12.90 1.73 6.58
N ASN A 254 14.20 1.96 6.77
CA ASN A 254 14.82 2.16 8.08
C ASN A 254 14.95 3.64 8.49
N TRP A 255 14.29 4.54 7.72
CA TRP A 255 14.36 5.97 7.93
C TRP A 255 12.94 6.55 8.00
N HIS A 256 12.64 7.25 9.11
CA HIS A 256 11.32 7.89 9.28
C HIS A 256 11.01 8.95 8.23
N GLU A 257 12.03 9.51 7.59
CA GLU A 257 11.89 10.47 6.50
C GLU A 257 11.23 9.86 5.27
N TYR A 258 11.33 8.54 5.11
CA TYR A 258 10.88 7.83 3.90
C TYR A 258 9.87 6.72 4.17
N SER A 259 9.79 6.19 5.40
CA SER A 259 8.94 5.05 5.76
C SER A 259 8.62 5.03 7.26
N GLY A 260 7.66 4.22 7.67
CA GLY A 260 7.36 3.96 9.08
C GLY A 260 8.01 2.68 9.62
N GLY A 261 9.08 2.19 8.97
CA GLY A 261 9.78 1.00 9.40
C GLY A 261 9.00 -0.29 9.21
N LYS A 262 9.36 -1.31 9.97
CA LYS A 262 8.71 -2.63 9.93
C LYS A 262 7.24 -2.56 10.31
N LEU A 263 6.89 -1.65 11.23
CA LEU A 263 5.52 -1.44 11.67
C LEU A 263 4.57 -1.11 10.53
N THR A 264 4.95 -0.23 9.61
CA THR A 264 4.12 0.08 8.45
C THR A 264 4.35 -0.91 7.30
N ASP A 265 5.60 -1.37 7.07
CA ASP A 265 5.93 -2.29 5.97
C ASP A 265 5.19 -3.64 6.09
N TRP A 266 5.27 -4.33 7.25
CA TRP A 266 4.60 -5.60 7.50
C TRP A 266 3.29 -5.48 8.27
N GLY A 267 3.13 -4.43 9.10
CA GLY A 267 1.85 -4.11 9.72
C GLY A 267 0.75 -3.94 8.67
N ALA A 268 1.06 -3.25 7.55
CA ALA A 268 0.17 -3.12 6.40
C ALA A 268 -0.34 -4.47 5.83
N HIS A 269 0.26 -5.58 6.19
CA HIS A 269 -0.20 -6.92 5.81
C HIS A 269 -0.97 -7.61 6.94
N HIS A 270 -0.37 -7.71 8.13
CA HIS A 270 -0.94 -8.54 9.19
C HIS A 270 -1.98 -7.80 10.02
N VAL A 271 -1.76 -6.52 10.33
CA VAL A 271 -2.78 -5.70 11.01
C VAL A 271 -3.99 -5.50 10.10
N ASP A 272 -3.80 -5.41 8.78
CA ASP A 272 -4.89 -5.34 7.80
C ASP A 272 -5.81 -6.57 7.88
N ILE A 273 -5.24 -7.77 7.83
CA ILE A 273 -6.01 -9.01 7.93
C ILE A 273 -6.64 -9.15 9.32
N ALA A 274 -5.93 -8.77 10.38
CA ALA A 274 -6.46 -8.81 11.74
C ALA A 274 -7.69 -7.91 11.89
N CYS A 275 -7.61 -6.65 11.47
CA CYS A 275 -8.75 -5.72 11.47
C CYS A 275 -9.92 -6.24 10.63
N TRP A 276 -9.63 -6.80 9.46
CA TRP A 276 -10.66 -7.37 8.58
C TRP A 276 -11.38 -8.56 9.22
N ALA A 277 -10.63 -9.44 9.91
CA ALA A 277 -11.18 -10.61 10.58
C ALA A 277 -12.09 -10.23 11.75
N ILE A 278 -11.68 -9.28 12.60
CA ILE A 278 -12.44 -8.86 13.78
C ILE A 278 -13.53 -7.83 13.49
N GLY A 279 -13.75 -7.47 12.20
CA GLY A 279 -14.79 -6.50 11.82
C GLY A 279 -14.45 -5.04 12.16
N ALA A 280 -13.17 -4.70 12.33
CA ALA A 280 -12.71 -3.36 12.70
C ALA A 280 -12.14 -2.56 11.52
N SER A 281 -12.56 -2.88 10.29
CA SER A 281 -12.02 -2.25 9.06
C SER A 281 -12.47 -0.80 8.84
N ASP A 282 -13.50 -0.34 9.51
CA ASP A 282 -14.09 1.02 9.39
C ASP A 282 -13.92 1.87 10.65
N THR A 283 -13.23 1.34 11.64
CA THR A 283 -12.98 1.99 12.93
C THR A 283 -11.48 1.97 13.27
N GLY A 284 -11.12 2.01 14.53
CA GLY A 284 -9.73 1.97 14.99
C GLY A 284 -9.67 1.65 16.48
N PRO A 285 -8.47 1.62 17.07
CA PRO A 285 -8.29 1.42 18.50
C PRO A 285 -8.80 2.64 19.28
N SER A 286 -9.16 2.41 20.54
CA SER A 286 -9.38 3.53 21.49
C SER A 286 -8.06 4.01 22.09
N LYS A 287 -7.05 3.13 22.11
CA LYS A 287 -5.77 3.37 22.78
C LYS A 287 -4.64 2.58 22.12
N VAL A 288 -3.44 3.15 22.10
CA VAL A 288 -2.21 2.49 21.66
C VAL A 288 -1.13 2.69 22.73
N THR A 289 -0.59 1.59 23.25
CA THR A 289 0.39 1.57 24.34
C THR A 289 1.67 0.87 23.91
N PRO A 290 2.83 1.54 23.89
CA PRO A 290 4.11 0.89 23.71
C PRO A 290 4.50 0.16 25.00
N LEU A 291 4.43 -1.19 25.01
CA LEU A 291 4.72 -2.00 26.17
C LEU A 291 6.23 -2.18 26.41
N ASN A 292 6.95 -2.41 25.32
CA ASN A 292 8.40 -2.54 25.29
C ASN A 292 8.90 -2.22 23.89
N TYR A 293 9.95 -1.41 23.77
CA TYR A 293 10.52 -1.06 22.47
C TYR A 293 11.97 -0.60 22.60
N GLU A 294 12.68 -0.61 21.46
CA GLU A 294 14.03 -0.08 21.32
C GLU A 294 14.09 0.71 20.01
N LEU A 295 14.43 1.98 20.09
CA LEU A 295 14.71 2.81 18.92
C LEU A 295 16.17 2.63 18.49
N ALA A 296 16.43 2.68 17.19
CA ALA A 296 17.79 2.48 16.67
C ALA A 296 18.78 3.57 17.09
N VAL A 297 18.27 4.75 17.44
CA VAL A 297 19.03 5.93 17.90
C VAL A 297 18.25 6.65 19.00
N GLU A 298 18.93 7.57 19.70
CA GLU A 298 18.28 8.42 20.70
C GLU A 298 17.35 9.45 20.03
N TYR A 299 16.26 9.75 20.75
CA TYR A 299 15.22 10.69 20.34
C TYR A 299 15.06 11.81 21.35
N LYS A 300 14.70 12.98 20.86
CA LYS A 300 14.25 14.11 21.68
C LYS A 300 13.04 14.75 21.02
N ASP A 301 12.01 15.01 21.82
CA ASP A 301 10.74 15.62 21.34
C ASP A 301 10.18 14.88 20.10
N GLY A 302 10.27 13.55 20.09
CA GLY A 302 9.81 12.69 19.01
C GLY A 302 10.68 12.69 17.75
N HIS A 303 11.86 13.30 17.74
CA HIS A 303 12.79 13.38 16.61
C HIS A 303 14.14 12.70 16.90
N PRO A 304 14.74 11.99 15.92
CA PRO A 304 16.06 11.39 16.11
C PRO A 304 17.13 12.47 16.28
N LEU A 305 18.09 12.22 17.16
CA LEU A 305 19.19 13.16 17.42
C LEU A 305 20.33 13.09 16.41
N VAL A 306 20.33 12.07 15.55
CA VAL A 306 21.33 11.88 14.50
C VAL A 306 20.66 11.57 13.17
N ASP A 307 21.34 11.92 12.05
CA ASP A 307 20.86 11.77 10.68
C ASP A 307 21.74 10.83 9.84
N ASP A 308 22.66 10.13 10.49
CA ASP A 308 23.67 9.29 9.83
C ASP A 308 23.53 7.79 10.14
N GLN A 309 22.42 7.38 10.77
CA GLN A 309 22.09 5.99 11.12
C GLN A 309 20.61 5.72 10.86
N PHE A 310 20.25 4.43 10.73
CA PHE A 310 18.84 4.04 10.73
C PHE A 310 18.17 4.56 12.00
N ASN A 311 16.95 5.07 11.86
CA ASN A 311 16.30 5.78 12.97
C ASN A 311 14.89 5.26 13.32
N ILE A 312 14.52 4.06 12.85
CA ILE A 312 13.26 3.40 13.21
C ILE A 312 13.41 2.53 14.46
N ALA A 313 12.27 2.02 14.97
CA ALA A 313 12.29 1.02 16.05
C ALA A 313 12.88 -0.31 15.58
N THR A 314 13.82 -0.86 16.35
CA THR A 314 14.46 -2.17 16.12
C THR A 314 13.77 -3.29 16.88
N LYS A 315 13.18 -2.98 18.04
CA LYS A 315 12.30 -3.87 18.80
C LYS A 315 11.03 -3.14 19.17
N PHE A 316 9.94 -3.87 19.22
CA PHE A 316 8.66 -3.31 19.67
C PHE A 316 7.68 -4.40 20.08
N ASN A 317 6.89 -4.05 21.07
CA ASN A 317 5.74 -4.79 21.54
C ASN A 317 4.66 -3.76 21.87
N ILE A 318 3.65 -3.64 21.01
CA ILE A 318 2.64 -2.58 21.08
C ILE A 318 1.28 -3.22 21.31
N ARG A 319 0.54 -2.72 22.29
CA ARG A 319 -0.86 -3.06 22.49
C ARG A 319 -1.75 -1.99 21.88
N ALA A 320 -2.74 -2.41 21.11
CA ALA A 320 -3.84 -1.59 20.66
C ALA A 320 -5.15 -2.15 21.24
N ASP A 321 -5.90 -1.32 21.94
CA ASP A 321 -7.20 -1.68 22.54
C ASP A 321 -8.28 -1.48 21.47
N MET A 322 -8.72 -2.61 20.85
CA MET A 322 -9.64 -2.63 19.74
C MET A 322 -11.11 -2.69 20.22
N PRO A 323 -12.08 -2.34 19.37
CA PRO A 323 -13.50 -2.50 19.70
C PRO A 323 -13.86 -3.92 20.13
N GLY A 324 -14.82 -4.06 21.05
CA GLY A 324 -15.26 -5.36 21.57
C GLY A 324 -14.32 -5.97 22.61
N ASP A 325 -13.54 -5.13 23.31
CA ASP A 325 -12.55 -5.54 24.34
C ASP A 325 -11.50 -6.52 23.79
N ILE A 326 -11.15 -6.36 22.51
CA ILE A 326 -10.12 -7.17 21.86
C ILE A 326 -8.76 -6.52 22.06
N GLU A 327 -7.79 -7.26 22.62
CA GLU A 327 -6.40 -6.87 22.66
C GLU A 327 -5.72 -7.21 21.33
N MET A 328 -5.23 -6.23 20.59
CA MET A 328 -4.33 -6.46 19.47
C MET A 328 -2.89 -6.20 19.90
N LEU A 329 -2.05 -7.22 19.77
CA LEU A 329 -0.61 -7.12 20.04
C LEU A 329 0.15 -7.10 18.72
N ILE A 330 0.97 -6.05 18.49
CA ILE A 330 1.84 -5.95 17.33
C ILE A 330 3.29 -6.08 17.84
N THR A 331 3.98 -7.10 17.35
CA THR A 331 5.32 -7.43 17.90
C THR A 331 6.31 -7.81 16.80
N ASN A 332 7.58 -7.54 17.03
CA ASN A 332 8.67 -8.05 16.20
C ASN A 332 9.20 -9.41 16.67
N GLU A 333 8.67 -9.97 17.75
CA GLU A 333 9.05 -11.25 18.31
C GLU A 333 8.16 -12.39 17.74
N GLY A 334 8.70 -13.61 17.82
CA GLY A 334 7.98 -14.82 17.40
C GLY A 334 7.87 -14.99 15.89
N ASP A 335 6.97 -15.88 15.49
CA ASP A 335 6.72 -16.23 14.07
C ASP A 335 6.06 -15.07 13.31
N ASN A 336 6.52 -14.83 12.08
CA ASN A 336 5.85 -13.90 11.19
C ASN A 336 4.49 -14.46 10.76
N GLY A 337 3.41 -13.86 11.25
CA GLY A 337 2.04 -14.30 11.03
C GLY A 337 1.06 -13.68 12.02
N ILE A 338 -0.15 -14.22 12.04
CA ILE A 338 -1.23 -13.73 12.90
C ILE A 338 -1.77 -14.90 13.73
N LEU A 339 -1.77 -14.75 15.04
CA LEU A 339 -2.43 -15.65 15.98
C LEU A 339 -3.75 -15.03 16.43
N PHE A 340 -4.85 -15.73 16.17
CA PHE A 340 -6.19 -15.38 16.67
C PHE A 340 -6.52 -16.26 17.86
N GLU A 341 -6.96 -15.64 18.97
CA GLU A 341 -7.31 -16.30 20.22
C GLU A 341 -8.71 -15.86 20.65
N GLY A 342 -9.59 -16.82 20.80
CA GLY A 342 -10.98 -16.62 21.21
C GLY A 342 -11.35 -17.42 22.45
N SER A 343 -12.60 -17.33 22.88
CA SER A 343 -13.12 -18.03 24.07
C SER A 343 -13.18 -19.57 23.90
N GLU A 344 -13.18 -20.07 22.66
CA GLU A 344 -13.41 -21.51 22.36
C GLU A 344 -12.25 -22.11 21.54
N GLY A 345 -11.22 -21.33 21.20
CA GLY A 345 -10.09 -21.85 20.46
C GLY A 345 -9.14 -20.78 19.96
N ARG A 346 -8.11 -21.25 19.29
CA ARG A 346 -7.11 -20.38 18.64
C ARG A 346 -6.54 -21.04 17.40
N PHE A 347 -6.09 -20.21 16.47
CA PHE A 347 -5.35 -20.67 15.28
C PHE A 347 -4.36 -19.62 14.80
N PHE A 348 -3.35 -20.09 14.09
CA PHE A 348 -2.29 -19.26 13.51
C PHE A 348 -2.36 -19.29 11.98
N VAL A 349 -2.11 -18.15 11.34
CA VAL A 349 -2.04 -18.03 9.88
C VAL A 349 -0.84 -17.18 9.45
N ASN A 350 -0.17 -17.64 8.40
CA ASN A 350 0.82 -16.87 7.65
C ASN A 350 0.75 -17.19 6.14
N ARG A 351 1.68 -16.67 5.34
CA ARG A 351 1.71 -16.92 3.89
C ARG A 351 1.92 -18.40 3.52
N GLY A 352 2.50 -19.19 4.40
CA GLY A 352 2.85 -20.61 4.16
C GLY A 352 1.87 -21.62 4.76
N LYS A 353 1.23 -21.27 5.89
CA LYS A 353 0.37 -22.20 6.63
C LYS A 353 -0.78 -21.52 7.32
N ILE A 354 -1.83 -22.31 7.59
CA ILE A 354 -2.88 -22.01 8.55
C ILE A 354 -3.05 -23.26 9.41
N VAL A 355 -2.99 -23.15 10.73
CA VAL A 355 -2.93 -24.30 11.66
C VAL A 355 -3.63 -24.01 12.97
N GLY A 356 -4.20 -25.03 13.60
CA GLY A 356 -4.90 -24.98 14.89
C GLY A 356 -6.21 -25.78 14.84
N MET A 357 -6.75 -26.14 16.00
CA MET A 357 -7.96 -26.99 16.10
C MET A 357 -9.12 -26.54 15.19
N PRO A 358 -9.50 -25.24 15.14
CA PRO A 358 -10.58 -24.79 14.25
C PRO A 358 -10.31 -25.04 12.76
N VAL A 359 -9.04 -25.17 12.37
CA VAL A 359 -8.64 -25.49 10.98
C VAL A 359 -8.69 -26.99 10.74
N GLU A 360 -8.26 -27.77 11.71
CA GLU A 360 -8.28 -29.24 11.65
C GLU A 360 -9.72 -29.78 11.62
N ASP A 361 -10.60 -29.15 12.39
CA ASP A 361 -12.03 -29.48 12.46
C ASP A 361 -12.80 -29.21 11.16
N LEU A 362 -12.25 -28.42 10.22
CA LEU A 362 -12.89 -28.16 8.92
C LEU A 362 -13.13 -29.42 8.10
N LYS A 363 -12.39 -30.51 8.38
CA LYS A 363 -12.57 -31.81 7.75
C LYS A 363 -13.96 -32.41 8.07
N ASP A 364 -14.41 -32.28 9.32
CA ASP A 364 -15.66 -32.87 9.83
C ASP A 364 -16.76 -31.82 9.96
N ASN A 365 -16.40 -30.55 10.07
CA ASN A 365 -17.30 -29.42 10.21
C ASN A 365 -16.86 -28.25 9.29
N PRO A 366 -17.09 -28.34 7.97
CA PRO A 366 -16.65 -27.35 6.99
C PRO A 366 -17.25 -25.96 7.26
N LEU A 367 -16.62 -24.93 6.70
CA LEU A 367 -17.22 -23.58 6.66
C LEU A 367 -18.57 -23.63 5.91
N PRO A 368 -19.52 -22.76 6.25
CA PRO A 368 -20.75 -22.60 5.48
C PRO A 368 -20.45 -22.41 3.98
N ALA A 369 -21.31 -22.96 3.12
CA ALA A 369 -21.19 -22.75 1.68
C ALA A 369 -21.22 -21.23 1.38
N GLY A 370 -20.28 -20.76 0.56
CA GLY A 370 -20.16 -19.35 0.20
C GLY A 370 -19.46 -18.46 1.24
N ALA A 371 -18.98 -18.97 2.38
CA ALA A 371 -18.34 -18.15 3.43
C ALA A 371 -17.09 -17.40 2.94
N ILE A 372 -16.34 -17.97 2.00
CA ILE A 372 -15.17 -17.30 1.40
C ILE A 372 -15.61 -16.17 0.48
N GLU A 373 -16.61 -16.39 -0.37
CA GLU A 373 -17.19 -15.41 -1.27
C GLU A 373 -17.87 -14.27 -0.50
N GLU A 374 -18.51 -14.57 0.63
CA GLU A 374 -19.08 -13.56 1.52
C GLU A 374 -18.02 -12.65 2.11
N VAL A 375 -16.93 -13.21 2.62
CA VAL A 375 -15.77 -12.46 3.11
C VAL A 375 -15.15 -11.60 2.00
N TYR A 376 -15.06 -12.15 0.79
CA TYR A 376 -14.49 -11.46 -0.37
C TYR A 376 -15.42 -10.39 -0.94
N GLY A 377 -16.72 -10.52 -0.74
CA GLY A 377 -17.75 -9.64 -1.30
C GLY A 377 -18.18 -10.04 -2.71
N GLY A 378 -18.02 -11.31 -3.10
CA GLY A 378 -18.36 -11.88 -4.39
C GLY A 378 -17.40 -12.98 -4.85
N PRO A 379 -17.43 -13.36 -6.13
CA PRO A 379 -16.50 -14.34 -6.68
C PRO A 379 -15.05 -13.92 -6.47
N VAL A 380 -14.22 -14.83 -5.97
CA VAL A 380 -12.80 -14.56 -5.70
C VAL A 380 -12.05 -14.40 -7.02
N ALA A 381 -11.43 -13.25 -7.23
CA ALA A 381 -10.63 -12.98 -8.42
C ALA A 381 -9.36 -13.87 -8.46
N GLU A 382 -8.85 -14.11 -9.66
CA GLU A 382 -7.64 -14.95 -9.89
C GLU A 382 -6.44 -14.45 -9.07
N ASN A 383 -6.27 -13.14 -8.99
CA ASN A 383 -5.22 -12.48 -8.21
C ASN A 383 -5.57 -10.99 -7.97
N HIS A 384 -4.65 -10.28 -7.31
CA HIS A 384 -4.86 -8.90 -6.91
C HIS A 384 -5.01 -7.93 -8.10
N THR A 385 -4.27 -8.12 -9.19
CA THR A 385 -4.40 -7.32 -10.42
C THR A 385 -5.74 -7.57 -11.12
N ALA A 386 -6.19 -8.82 -11.19
CA ALA A 386 -7.49 -9.16 -11.76
C ALA A 386 -8.63 -8.46 -11.01
N ASN A 387 -8.58 -8.45 -9.66
CA ASN A 387 -9.55 -7.69 -8.85
C ASN A 387 -9.53 -6.19 -9.15
N PHE A 388 -8.35 -5.59 -9.32
CA PHE A 388 -8.22 -4.19 -9.71
C PHE A 388 -8.90 -3.89 -11.05
N ILE A 389 -8.65 -4.72 -12.05
CA ILE A 389 -9.25 -4.57 -13.39
C ILE A 389 -10.76 -4.78 -13.34
N ASP A 390 -11.25 -5.74 -12.57
CA ASP A 390 -12.69 -5.95 -12.36
C ASP A 390 -13.35 -4.75 -11.66
N ALA A 391 -12.65 -4.15 -10.68
CA ALA A 391 -13.09 -2.91 -10.06
C ALA A 391 -13.09 -1.73 -11.05
N MET A 392 -12.08 -1.61 -11.92
CA MET A 392 -12.04 -0.60 -12.98
C MET A 392 -13.21 -0.74 -13.96
N ARG A 393 -13.55 -1.98 -14.35
CA ARG A 393 -14.66 -2.28 -15.27
C ARG A 393 -16.02 -1.99 -14.64
N SER A 394 -16.22 -2.45 -13.43
CA SER A 394 -17.49 -2.34 -12.71
C SER A 394 -17.68 -1.00 -12.02
N ARG A 395 -16.62 -0.20 -11.88
CA ARG A 395 -16.54 1.02 -11.06
C ARG A 395 -16.91 0.78 -9.59
N LYS A 396 -16.79 -0.46 -9.13
CA LYS A 396 -16.99 -0.84 -7.73
C LYS A 396 -15.70 -0.70 -6.95
N GLN A 397 -15.84 -0.72 -5.62
CA GLN A 397 -14.71 -0.72 -4.70
C GLN A 397 -13.92 -2.03 -4.83
N PRO A 398 -12.59 -1.99 -4.94
CA PRO A 398 -11.76 -3.20 -4.94
C PRO A 398 -11.67 -3.80 -3.54
N ILE A 399 -11.17 -5.05 -3.45
CA ILE A 399 -11.03 -5.77 -2.18
C ILE A 399 -10.09 -5.08 -1.18
N SER A 400 -9.12 -4.33 -1.66
CA SER A 400 -8.15 -3.58 -0.86
C SER A 400 -8.32 -2.08 -1.13
N ASP A 401 -9.39 -1.53 -0.60
CA ASP A 401 -9.75 -0.12 -0.76
C ASP A 401 -8.97 0.82 0.20
N VAL A 402 -9.01 2.12 -0.09
CA VAL A 402 -8.26 3.11 0.67
C VAL A 402 -8.78 3.32 2.09
N TRP A 403 -10.10 3.21 2.30
CA TRP A 403 -10.72 3.53 3.60
C TRP A 403 -10.35 2.47 4.63
N THR A 404 -10.57 1.19 4.31
CA THR A 404 -10.23 0.08 5.22
C THR A 404 -8.73 0.00 5.45
N HIS A 405 -7.91 0.24 4.41
CA HIS A 405 -6.46 0.24 4.55
C HIS A 405 -5.97 1.39 5.45
N ASN A 406 -6.47 2.60 5.27
CA ASN A 406 -6.06 3.74 6.10
C ASN A 406 -6.43 3.55 7.57
N ARG A 407 -7.60 2.99 7.87
CA ARG A 407 -7.99 2.69 9.26
C ARG A 407 -7.04 1.74 9.97
N MET A 408 -6.61 0.71 9.26
CA MET A 408 -5.59 -0.20 9.77
C MET A 408 -4.23 0.48 9.89
N LEU A 409 -3.83 1.25 8.86
CA LEU A 409 -2.52 1.90 8.84
C LEU A 409 -2.38 2.98 9.93
N GLU A 410 -3.48 3.61 10.36
CA GLU A 410 -3.52 4.50 11.53
C GLU A 410 -2.97 3.83 12.78
N ILE A 411 -3.26 2.54 13.00
CA ILE A 411 -2.74 1.79 14.15
C ILE A 411 -1.21 1.74 14.10
N CYS A 412 -0.65 1.46 12.92
CA CYS A 412 0.79 1.41 12.73
C CYS A 412 1.46 2.79 12.91
N HIS A 413 0.84 3.85 12.39
CA HIS A 413 1.33 5.22 12.57
C HIS A 413 1.25 5.67 14.03
N LEU A 414 0.13 5.43 14.72
CA LEU A 414 -0.02 5.71 16.15
C LEU A 414 1.00 4.96 16.99
N SER A 415 1.31 3.71 16.63
CA SER A 415 2.34 2.92 17.30
C SER A 415 3.73 3.56 17.18
N ASN A 416 4.08 4.06 15.98
CA ASN A 416 5.33 4.80 15.77
C ASN A 416 5.36 6.11 16.57
N ILE A 417 4.26 6.86 16.59
CA ILE A 417 4.17 8.12 17.36
C ILE A 417 4.30 7.84 18.85
N ALA A 418 3.62 6.80 19.36
CA ALA A 418 3.69 6.41 20.78
C ALA A 418 5.10 6.07 21.23
N MET A 419 5.86 5.30 20.44
CA MET A 419 7.25 4.98 20.74
C MET A 419 8.18 6.20 20.66
N ARG A 420 7.99 7.06 19.65
CA ARG A 420 8.80 8.28 19.49
C ARG A 420 8.63 9.29 20.61
N LEU A 421 7.44 9.31 21.21
CA LEU A 421 7.09 10.21 22.31
C LEU A 421 7.14 9.53 23.69
N ASP A 422 7.49 8.24 23.74
CA ASP A 422 7.58 7.43 24.96
C ASP A 422 6.33 7.51 25.83
N ARG A 423 5.15 7.36 25.21
CA ARG A 423 3.88 7.40 25.94
C ARG A 423 2.72 6.75 25.25
N GLU A 424 1.73 6.36 26.03
CA GLU A 424 0.45 5.86 25.58
C GLU A 424 -0.34 6.97 24.88
N LEU A 425 -1.06 6.62 23.82
CA LEU A 425 -1.92 7.54 23.07
C LEU A 425 -3.38 7.11 23.15
N THR A 426 -4.27 8.01 23.55
CA THR A 426 -5.71 7.83 23.46
C THR A 426 -6.18 8.36 22.11
N TRP A 427 -6.87 7.53 21.33
CA TRP A 427 -7.31 7.85 19.98
C TRP A 427 -8.83 7.97 19.89
N ASP A 428 -9.31 8.99 19.20
CA ASP A 428 -10.71 9.12 18.80
C ASP A 428 -10.85 8.68 17.33
N PRO A 429 -11.30 7.44 17.06
CA PRO A 429 -11.37 6.92 15.68
C PRO A 429 -12.43 7.63 14.83
N ALA A 430 -13.44 8.26 15.42
CA ALA A 430 -14.44 9.01 14.68
C ALA A 430 -13.89 10.36 14.19
N LYS A 431 -13.15 11.08 15.06
CA LYS A 431 -12.48 12.33 14.69
C LYS A 431 -11.14 12.14 14.03
N ARG A 432 -10.57 10.93 14.13
CA ARG A 432 -9.22 10.59 13.68
C ARG A 432 -8.18 11.56 14.24
N LYS A 433 -8.17 11.70 15.59
CA LYS A 433 -7.29 12.57 16.36
C LYS A 433 -6.87 11.92 17.68
N ILE A 434 -5.68 12.27 18.13
CA ILE A 434 -5.19 11.90 19.46
C ILE A 434 -5.83 12.83 20.47
N VAL A 435 -6.45 12.27 21.51
CA VAL A 435 -7.25 13.00 22.50
C VAL A 435 -6.31 13.67 23.51
N GLY A 436 -6.46 14.99 23.68
CA GLY A 436 -5.78 15.74 24.74
C GLY A 436 -4.27 15.94 24.57
N ASP A 437 -3.71 15.59 23.42
CA ASP A 437 -2.27 15.64 23.17
C ASP A 437 -1.96 16.39 21.86
N SER A 438 -1.65 17.69 21.99
CA SER A 438 -1.36 18.56 20.85
C SER A 438 -0.02 18.24 20.18
N GLU A 439 0.98 17.82 20.97
CA GLU A 439 2.29 17.42 20.46
C GLU A 439 2.16 16.15 19.61
N ALA A 440 1.51 15.11 20.12
CA ALA A 440 1.30 13.88 19.37
C ALA A 440 0.46 14.14 18.09
N ASN A 441 -0.51 15.04 18.14
CA ASN A 441 -1.30 15.42 16.95
C ASN A 441 -0.45 16.13 15.88
N SER A 442 0.67 16.77 16.21
CA SER A 442 1.56 17.38 15.22
C SER A 442 2.24 16.33 14.33
N PHE A 443 2.36 15.09 14.79
CA PHE A 443 2.92 13.96 14.02
C PHE A 443 1.91 13.28 13.08
N LEU A 444 0.64 13.70 13.09
CA LEU A 444 -0.36 13.18 12.14
C LEU A 444 -0.14 13.66 10.71
N SER A 445 0.65 14.71 10.53
CA SER A 445 1.05 15.28 9.24
C SER A 445 2.55 15.58 9.21
N ARG A 446 3.05 15.95 8.05
CA ARG A 446 4.41 16.45 7.84
C ARG A 446 4.44 17.39 6.66
N ASP A 447 5.36 18.33 6.68
CA ASP A 447 5.59 19.25 5.57
C ASP A 447 6.29 18.55 4.41
N ASN A 448 5.85 18.82 3.20
CA ASN A 448 6.56 18.43 2.00
C ASN A 448 7.67 19.43 1.69
N ARG A 449 8.76 18.94 1.14
CA ARG A 449 9.84 19.79 0.62
C ARG A 449 9.27 20.80 -0.40
N LYS A 450 9.76 22.05 -0.35
CA LYS A 450 9.36 23.12 -1.27
C LYS A 450 9.47 22.67 -2.74
N GLY A 451 8.40 22.88 -3.50
CA GLY A 451 8.24 22.43 -4.88
C GLY A 451 7.66 21.03 -5.06
N TYR A 452 7.37 20.35 -3.94
CA TYR A 452 6.74 19.03 -3.93
C TYR A 452 5.42 19.01 -3.12
N GLU A 453 4.83 20.18 -2.91
CA GLU A 453 3.52 20.33 -2.26
C GLU A 453 2.45 19.56 -3.05
N ILE A 454 1.41 19.10 -2.36
CA ILE A 454 0.28 18.41 -2.98
C ILE A 454 -0.87 19.41 -3.10
N ASN A 455 -1.18 19.84 -4.32
CA ASN A 455 -2.27 20.76 -4.62
C ASN A 455 -3.51 19.96 -5.08
N ILE A 456 -4.72 20.27 -4.50
CA ILE A 456 -6.00 19.62 -4.79
C ILE A 456 -7.12 20.63 -5.10
#